data_385b65c80f9262181880e994efb6b48e
#
_entry.id   385b65c80f9262181880e994efb6b48e
#
_cell.length_a   1.000
_cell.length_b   1.000
_cell.length_c   1.000
_cell.angle_alpha   90.00
_cell.angle_beta   90.00
_cell.angle_gamma   90.00
#
_symmetry.space_group_name_H-M   'P 1'
#
loop_
_entity.id
_entity.type
_entity.pdbx_description
1 polymer ?
#
loop_
_entity_poly.entity_id
_entity_poly.type
_entity_poly.pdbx_seq_one_letter_code
_entity_poly.pdbx_strand_id
1 'polypeptide(L)'
;MYCIAILTDQEQEGQNCAEYIRNYCTEKKVFPLIEIYQNQEQFFGRIRKTVPAVVFLALPGVSGLNAAEHLRSLYPKCGIIWCSDLDFSLHAFRTVSYTHLRAH
;
A
#
# COMPACT_ATOMS: atom_id res chain seq x y z
N MET A 1 12.58 7.25 -9.61
CA MET A 1 11.94 7.75 -8.39
C MET A 1 11.14 6.65 -7.71
N TYR A 2 11.26 6.55 -6.42
CA TYR A 2 10.58 5.52 -5.65
C TYR A 2 9.15 5.99 -5.36
N CYS A 3 8.18 5.21 -5.76
CA CYS A 3 6.78 5.59 -5.60
C CYS A 3 6.07 4.62 -4.67
N ILE A 4 5.34 5.16 -3.72
CA ILE A 4 4.54 4.39 -2.78
C ILE A 4 3.09 4.84 -2.92
N ALA A 5 2.19 3.90 -3.08
CA ALA A 5 0.77 4.19 -3.17
C ALA A 5 0.06 3.68 -1.93
N ILE A 6 -0.94 4.41 -1.50
CA ILE A 6 -1.78 4.04 -0.38
C ILE A 6 -3.20 3.96 -0.87
N LEU A 7 -3.84 2.82 -0.69
CA LEU A 7 -5.24 2.65 -1.05
C LEU A 7 -6.05 2.43 0.22
N THR A 8 -6.98 3.33 0.47
CA THR A 8 -7.78 3.29 1.69
C THR A 8 -9.17 3.83 1.38
N ASP A 9 -10.14 3.51 2.22
CA ASP A 9 -11.47 4.11 2.09
C ASP A 9 -11.69 5.22 3.12
N GLN A 10 -10.65 5.55 3.90
CA GLN A 10 -10.72 6.58 4.94
C GLN A 10 -9.63 7.60 4.70
N GLU A 11 -10.01 8.82 4.37
CA GLU A 11 -9.02 9.84 4.07
C GLU A 11 -8.06 10.08 5.23
N GLN A 12 -8.60 10.16 6.44
CA GLN A 12 -7.75 10.41 7.60
C GLN A 12 -6.74 9.29 7.81
N GLU A 13 -7.16 8.06 7.60
CA GLU A 13 -6.25 6.93 7.74
C GLU A 13 -5.17 6.97 6.67
N GLY A 14 -5.53 7.41 5.48
CA GLY A 14 -4.55 7.57 4.41
C GLY A 14 -3.51 8.60 4.78
N GLN A 15 -3.93 9.73 5.34
CA GLN A 15 -3.01 10.77 5.76
C GLN A 15 -2.10 10.30 6.89
N ASN A 16 -2.66 9.58 7.86
CA ASN A 16 -1.87 9.05 8.95
C ASN A 16 -0.83 8.06 8.45
N CYS A 17 -1.24 7.21 7.52
CA CYS A 17 -0.33 6.23 6.95
C CYS A 17 0.79 6.93 6.16
N ALA A 18 0.44 7.95 5.39
CA ALA A 18 1.44 8.68 4.61
C ALA A 18 2.46 9.35 5.52
N GLU A 19 1.99 9.93 6.61
CA GLU A 19 2.88 10.59 7.55
C GLU A 19 3.83 9.59 8.21
N TYR A 20 3.29 8.44 8.59
CA TYR A 20 4.10 7.39 9.19
C TYR A 20 5.20 6.93 8.21
N ILE A 21 4.81 6.69 6.96
CA ILE A 21 5.75 6.23 5.94
C ILE A 21 6.80 7.31 5.68
N ARG A 22 6.37 8.55 5.60
CA ARG A 22 7.28 9.65 5.32
C ARG A 22 8.31 9.79 6.43
N ASN A 23 7.87 9.68 7.67
CA ASN A 23 8.80 9.76 8.81
C ASN A 23 9.78 8.62 8.80
N TYR A 24 9.30 7.42 8.57
CA TYR A 24 10.15 6.23 8.51
C TYR A 24 11.21 6.37 7.40
N CYS A 25 10.77 6.79 6.23
CA CYS A 25 11.66 6.92 5.08
C CYS A 25 12.67 8.04 5.28
N THR A 26 12.27 9.10 5.97
CA THR A 26 13.17 10.20 6.25
C THR A 26 14.32 9.73 7.14
N GLU A 27 14.03 8.87 8.10
CA GLU A 27 15.07 8.30 8.94
C GLU A 27 16.06 7.47 8.13
N LYS A 28 15.57 6.85 7.08
CA LYS A 28 16.41 6.04 6.20
C LYS A 28 17.00 6.86 5.06
N LYS A 29 16.74 8.17 5.06
CA LYS A 29 17.22 9.09 4.02
C LYS A 29 16.69 8.73 2.64
N VAL A 30 15.47 8.24 2.60
CA VAL A 30 14.77 7.92 1.37
C VAL A 30 13.57 8.86 1.28
N PHE A 31 13.33 9.42 0.10
CA PHE A 31 12.25 10.40 -0.07
C PHE A 31 11.34 9.96 -1.21
N PRO A 32 10.42 9.04 -0.93
CA PRO A 32 9.54 8.52 -1.97
C PRO A 32 8.43 9.50 -2.31
N LEU A 33 7.85 9.31 -3.48
CA LEU A 33 6.63 9.98 -3.84
C LEU A 33 5.49 9.14 -3.28
N ILE A 34 4.65 9.73 -2.44
CA ILE A 34 3.55 9.02 -1.79
C ILE A 34 2.24 9.55 -2.35
N GLU A 35 1.41 8.65 -2.88
CA GLU A 35 0.11 9.00 -3.42
C GLU A 35 -0.97 8.23 -2.69
N ILE A 36 -2.06 8.92 -2.36
CA ILE A 36 -3.16 8.35 -1.61
C ILE A 36 -4.38 8.24 -2.49
N TYR A 37 -5.00 7.07 -2.51
CA TYR A 37 -6.20 6.82 -3.30
C TYR A 37 -7.30 6.32 -2.39
N GLN A 38 -8.51 6.83 -2.62
CA GLN A 38 -9.68 6.39 -1.87
C GLN A 38 -10.66 5.60 -2.74
N ASN A 39 -10.33 5.45 -4.01
CA ASN A 39 -11.20 4.78 -4.96
C ASN A 39 -10.39 3.75 -5.72
N GLN A 40 -10.86 2.50 -5.72
CA GLN A 40 -10.11 1.42 -6.37
C GLN A 40 -10.02 1.61 -7.86
N GLU A 41 -11.05 2.15 -8.49
CA GLU A 41 -11.01 2.39 -9.93
C GLU A 41 -9.94 3.40 -10.29
N GLN A 42 -9.87 4.48 -9.55
CA GLN A 42 -8.83 5.49 -9.77
C GLN A 42 -7.46 4.91 -9.52
N PHE A 43 -7.34 4.13 -8.46
CA PHE A 43 -6.06 3.53 -8.10
C PHE A 43 -5.57 2.61 -9.21
N PHE A 44 -6.40 1.66 -9.63
CA PHE A 44 -5.97 0.71 -10.64
C PHE A 44 -5.78 1.36 -12.01
N GLY A 45 -6.56 2.41 -12.30
CA GLY A 45 -6.35 3.15 -13.53
C GLY A 45 -5.02 3.89 -13.55
N ARG A 46 -4.64 4.43 -12.41
CA ARG A 46 -3.41 5.22 -12.32
C ARG A 46 -2.17 4.34 -12.37
N ILE A 47 -2.19 3.21 -11.69
CA ILE A 47 -1.01 2.36 -11.62
C ILE A 47 -0.69 1.68 -12.94
N ARG A 48 -1.61 1.68 -13.90
CA ARG A 48 -1.28 1.21 -15.23
C ARG A 48 -0.20 2.05 -15.87
N LYS A 49 -0.16 3.32 -15.53
CA LYS A 49 0.82 4.24 -16.10
C LYS A 49 2.11 4.22 -15.32
N THR A 50 2.00 4.15 -14.00
CA THR A 50 3.17 4.17 -13.13
C THR A 50 2.94 3.17 -12.02
N VAL A 51 3.60 2.02 -12.12
CA VAL A 51 3.47 0.98 -11.10
C VAL A 51 4.28 1.37 -9.88
N PRO A 52 3.66 1.47 -8.71
CA PRO A 52 4.41 1.80 -7.50
C PRO A 52 5.29 0.64 -7.06
N ALA A 53 6.34 0.96 -6.32
CA ALA A 53 7.21 -0.05 -5.77
C ALA A 53 6.52 -0.81 -4.65
N VAL A 54 5.72 -0.09 -3.85
CA VAL A 54 5.01 -0.66 -2.71
C VAL A 54 3.62 -0.06 -2.63
N VAL A 55 2.65 -0.88 -2.30
CA VAL A 55 1.27 -0.44 -2.07
C VAL A 55 0.88 -0.79 -0.65
N PHE A 56 0.38 0.21 0.07
CA PHE A 56 -0.18 0.02 1.40
C PHE A 56 -1.70 -0.08 1.25
N LEU A 57 -2.26 -1.21 1.62
CA LEU A 57 -3.71 -1.41 1.55
C LEU A 57 -4.29 -1.25 2.94
N ALA A 58 -5.03 -0.17 3.13
CA ALA A 58 -5.71 0.10 4.38
C ALA A 58 -7.21 -0.08 4.19
N LEU A 59 -7.59 -1.24 3.67
CA LEU A 59 -8.96 -1.61 3.44
C LEU A 59 -9.27 -2.84 4.29
N PRO A 60 -10.37 -2.80 5.04
CA PRO A 60 -10.68 -3.92 5.92
C PRO A 60 -11.32 -5.09 5.18
N GLY A 61 -11.16 -6.27 5.75
CA GLY A 61 -11.92 -7.44 5.35
C GLY A 61 -11.75 -7.86 3.92
N VAL A 62 -12.86 -8.21 3.31
CA VAL A 62 -12.89 -8.77 1.97
C VAL A 62 -12.43 -7.76 0.92
N SER A 63 -12.74 -6.49 1.13
CA SER A 63 -12.29 -5.45 0.20
C SER A 63 -10.78 -5.42 0.12
N GLY A 64 -10.10 -5.49 1.27
CA GLY A 64 -8.66 -5.49 1.30
C GLY A 64 -8.08 -6.72 0.64
N LEU A 65 -8.68 -7.87 0.92
CA LEU A 65 -8.22 -9.12 0.34
C LEU A 65 -8.37 -9.11 -1.18
N ASN A 66 -9.53 -8.67 -1.65
CA ASN A 66 -9.78 -8.64 -3.09
C ASN A 66 -8.83 -7.68 -3.80
N ALA A 67 -8.59 -6.52 -3.21
CA ALA A 67 -7.66 -5.56 -3.80
C ALA A 67 -6.25 -6.14 -3.84
N ALA A 68 -5.84 -6.83 -2.79
CA ALA A 68 -4.51 -7.43 -2.75
C ALA A 68 -4.36 -8.51 -3.81
N GLU A 69 -5.37 -9.36 -3.96
CA GLU A 69 -5.32 -10.42 -4.94
C GLU A 69 -5.30 -9.87 -6.36
N HIS A 70 -6.11 -8.85 -6.59
CA HIS A 70 -6.16 -8.23 -7.91
C HIS A 70 -4.82 -7.57 -8.25
N LEU A 71 -4.25 -6.86 -7.28
CA LEU A 71 -2.98 -6.19 -7.47
C LEU A 71 -1.86 -7.21 -7.74
N ARG A 72 -1.84 -8.28 -6.98
CA ARG A 72 -0.84 -9.33 -7.16
C ARG A 72 -0.96 -9.97 -8.55
N SER A 73 -2.20 -10.15 -9.00
CA SER A 73 -2.46 -10.75 -10.30
C SER A 73 -1.91 -9.88 -11.44
N LEU A 74 -2.08 -8.56 -11.31
CA LEU A 74 -1.62 -7.63 -12.35
C LEU A 74 -0.14 -7.32 -12.25
N TYR A 75 0.36 -7.18 -11.04
CA TYR A 75 1.74 -6.72 -10.80
C TYR A 75 2.40 -7.59 -9.75
N PRO A 76 2.81 -8.80 -10.13
CA PRO A 76 3.33 -9.75 -9.14
C PRO A 76 4.60 -9.33 -8.44
N LYS A 77 5.32 -8.35 -8.97
CA LYS A 77 6.54 -7.89 -8.35
C LYS A 77 6.34 -6.69 -7.43
N CYS A 78 5.15 -6.16 -7.39
CA CYS A 78 4.85 -5.03 -6.53
C CYS A 78 4.77 -5.49 -5.08
N GLY A 79 5.41 -4.74 -4.17
CA GLY A 79 5.30 -5.05 -2.75
C GLY A 79 3.94 -4.64 -2.23
N ILE A 80 3.35 -5.48 -1.40
CA ILE A 80 2.03 -5.21 -0.85
C ILE A 80 2.09 -5.34 0.65
N ILE A 81 1.68 -4.28 1.34
CA ILE A 81 1.56 -4.28 2.79
C ILE A 81 0.10 -4.04 3.12
N TRP A 82 -0.51 -4.99 3.78
CA TRP A 82 -1.92 -4.92 4.12
C TRP A 82 -2.04 -4.58 5.59
N CYS A 83 -2.72 -3.46 5.88
CA CYS A 83 -3.01 -3.05 7.25
C CYS A 83 -4.30 -3.74 7.68
N SER A 84 -4.18 -4.71 8.55
CA SER A 84 -5.33 -5.54 8.93
C SER A 84 -6.36 -4.78 9.74
N ASP A 85 -5.94 -3.72 10.40
CA ASP A 85 -6.87 -2.79 11.04
C ASP A 85 -6.37 -1.39 10.71
N LEU A 86 -7.08 -0.38 11.16
CA LEU A 86 -6.75 0.98 10.77
C LEU A 86 -5.87 1.70 11.77
N ASP A 87 -5.19 0.96 12.60
CA ASP A 87 -4.22 1.51 13.54
C ASP A 87 -2.84 1.41 12.89
N PHE A 88 -2.27 2.53 12.50
CA PHE A 88 -1.00 2.55 11.78
C PHE A 88 0.20 2.58 12.71
N SER A 89 0.15 1.79 13.76
CA SER A 89 1.33 1.55 14.58
C SER A 89 2.16 0.47 13.92
N LEU A 90 3.39 0.28 14.40
CA LEU A 90 4.25 -0.75 13.86
C LEU A 90 3.62 -2.14 13.95
N HIS A 91 2.83 -2.35 15.00
CA HIS A 91 2.24 -3.67 15.23
C HIS A 91 1.07 -3.93 14.31
N ALA A 92 0.49 -2.89 13.73
CA ALA A 92 -0.67 -3.05 12.85
C ALA A 92 -0.29 -3.42 11.44
N PHE A 93 0.94 -3.15 11.04
CA PHE A 93 1.36 -3.44 9.69
C PHE A 93 1.72 -4.92 9.54
N ARG A 94 1.09 -5.54 8.59
CA ARG A 94 1.39 -6.92 8.23
C ARG A 94 1.91 -6.93 6.83
N THR A 95 3.14 -7.33 6.67
CA THR A 95 3.73 -7.41 5.35
C THR A 95 3.13 -8.60 4.63
N VAL A 96 2.43 -8.30 3.56
CA VAL A 96 1.85 -9.32 2.72
C VAL A 96 2.45 -9.15 1.35
N SER A 97 3.69 -9.59 1.23
CA SER A 97 4.37 -9.54 -0.04
C SER A 97 4.12 -10.86 -0.73
N TYR A 98 3.11 -10.88 -1.57
CA TYR A 98 2.73 -12.12 -2.20
C TYR A 98 3.83 -12.71 -3.04
N THR A 99 4.69 -11.86 -3.56
CA THR A 99 5.80 -12.35 -4.34
C THR A 99 6.81 -13.09 -3.48
N HIS A 100 6.92 -12.72 -2.20
CA HIS A 100 7.86 -13.35 -1.29
C HIS A 100 7.23 -14.46 -0.47
N LEU A 101 6.07 -14.18 0.08
CA LEU A 101 5.42 -15.15 0.96
C LEU A 101 5.01 -16.40 0.21
N ARG A 102 4.72 -16.26 -1.06
CA ARG A 102 4.35 -17.40 -1.86
C ARG A 102 5.53 -18.25 -2.26
N ALA A 103 6.71 -17.76 -2.03
CA ALA A 103 7.90 -18.49 -2.40
C ALA A 103 8.19 -19.64 -1.45
N HIS A 104 7.46 -19.69 -0.35
CA HIS A 104 7.67 -20.81 0.58
C HIS A 104 6.40 -21.48 0.95
#